data_125621b796aea55dce8892b4a1066474
#
_entry.id   125621b796aea55dce8892b4a1066474
#
_cell.length_a   1.000
_cell.length_b   1.000
_cell.length_c   1.000
_cell.angle_alpha   90.00
_cell.angle_beta   90.00
_cell.angle_gamma   90.00
#
_symmetry.space_group_name_H-M   'P 1'
#
loop_
_entity.id
_entity.type
_entity.pdbx_description
1 polymer ?
#
loop_
_entity_poly.entity_id
_entity_poly.type
_entity_poly.pdbx_seq_one_letter_code
_entity_poly.pdbx_strand_id
1 'polypeptide(L)'
;KDRSEPWTVTLVDTGDNSMTGGRLKRIFTYVKDDKAFCMTYGDGVADINIKKLIDFHKSHGKQATLTATYPPGRFGALDIKVNQVQKFEEKPKGDGALINAGYFVLSPKVIERISGDSTSWEQEPLKGLAADGELMSFKHEGFWQPMDTLRDKIFLDELLEQEKAPWELWD
;
A
#
# COMPACT_ATOMS: atom_id res chain seq x y z
N LYS A 1 -23.98 -13.89 14.39
CA LYS A 1 -24.01 -14.11 12.94
C LYS A 1 -22.59 -14.41 12.54
N ASP A 2 -22.40 -15.52 11.84
CA ASP A 2 -21.12 -15.84 11.20
C ASP A 2 -20.89 -14.80 10.12
N ARG A 3 -19.80 -14.01 10.23
CA ARG A 3 -19.40 -12.96 9.26
C ARG A 3 -18.29 -13.48 8.35
N SER A 4 -18.06 -14.80 8.29
CA SER A 4 -17.03 -15.36 7.45
C SER A 4 -17.41 -15.20 5.97
N GLU A 5 -16.52 -14.55 5.24
CA GLU A 5 -16.61 -14.45 3.79
C GLU A 5 -16.28 -15.80 3.14
N PRO A 6 -16.87 -16.14 1.98
CA PRO A 6 -16.63 -17.42 1.30
C PRO A 6 -15.28 -17.44 0.57
N TRP A 7 -14.21 -17.01 1.25
CA TRP A 7 -12.88 -16.97 0.67
C TRP A 7 -12.11 -18.28 0.88
N THR A 8 -11.27 -18.62 -0.06
CA THR A 8 -10.23 -19.62 0.14
C THR A 8 -8.97 -18.90 0.63
N VAL A 9 -8.54 -19.22 1.85
CA VAL A 9 -7.33 -18.67 2.45
C VAL A 9 -6.22 -19.71 2.41
N THR A 10 -5.07 -19.33 1.83
CA THR A 10 -3.87 -20.18 1.80
C THR A 10 -2.79 -19.52 2.65
N LEU A 11 -2.34 -20.20 3.69
CA LEU A 11 -1.21 -19.79 4.53
C LEU A 11 0.06 -20.44 3.98
N VAL A 12 1.06 -19.61 3.66
CA VAL A 12 2.33 -20.08 3.11
C VAL A 12 3.46 -19.66 4.04
N ASP A 13 4.23 -20.66 4.52
CA ASP A 13 5.49 -20.37 5.21
C ASP A 13 6.50 -19.81 4.21
N THR A 14 6.83 -18.54 4.35
CA THR A 14 7.80 -17.85 3.51
C THR A 14 9.17 -17.68 4.18
N GLY A 15 9.39 -18.32 5.33
CA GLY A 15 10.64 -18.29 6.11
C GLY A 15 10.79 -17.03 6.95
N ASP A 16 11.36 -17.19 8.15
CA ASP A 16 11.46 -16.12 9.16
C ASP A 16 12.32 -14.93 8.69
N ASN A 17 13.41 -15.22 7.99
CA ASN A 17 14.40 -14.23 7.57
C ASN A 17 14.20 -13.69 6.14
N SER A 18 13.08 -14.04 5.49
CA SER A 18 12.79 -13.55 4.15
C SER A 18 12.29 -12.11 4.20
N MET A 19 12.87 -11.26 3.34
CA MET A 19 12.40 -9.88 3.12
C MET A 19 11.14 -9.86 2.25
N THR A 20 10.50 -8.70 2.11
CA THR A 20 9.22 -8.52 1.39
C THR A 20 9.24 -9.08 -0.04
N GLY A 21 10.31 -8.84 -0.80
CA GLY A 21 10.49 -9.43 -2.13
C GLY A 21 10.71 -10.94 -2.08
N GLY A 22 11.53 -11.43 -1.14
CA GLY A 22 11.74 -12.87 -0.95
C GLY A 22 10.43 -13.61 -0.68
N ARG A 23 9.57 -13.07 0.18
CA ARG A 23 8.23 -13.62 0.45
C ARG A 23 7.38 -13.66 -0.80
N LEU A 24 7.38 -12.58 -1.57
CA LEU A 24 6.68 -12.49 -2.85
C LEU A 24 7.17 -13.55 -3.84
N LYS A 25 8.50 -13.78 -3.92
CA LYS A 25 9.09 -14.82 -4.77
C LYS A 25 8.65 -16.23 -4.36
N ARG A 26 8.55 -16.51 -3.07
CA ARG A 26 8.18 -17.84 -2.55
C ARG A 26 6.72 -18.21 -2.82
N ILE A 27 5.84 -17.22 -2.98
CA ILE A 27 4.42 -17.46 -3.34
C ILE A 27 4.18 -17.51 -4.84
N PHE A 28 5.24 -17.46 -5.68
CA PHE A 28 5.10 -17.37 -7.14
C PHE A 28 4.23 -18.48 -7.75
N THR A 29 4.32 -19.70 -7.24
CA THR A 29 3.53 -20.85 -7.74
C THR A 29 2.02 -20.65 -7.64
N TYR A 30 1.57 -19.76 -6.74
CA TYR A 30 0.15 -19.46 -6.54
C TYR A 30 -0.37 -18.36 -7.49
N VAL A 31 0.53 -17.53 -8.03
CA VAL A 31 0.15 -16.36 -8.83
C VAL A 31 0.67 -16.39 -10.28
N LYS A 32 1.54 -17.36 -10.62
CA LYS A 32 2.25 -17.42 -11.92
C LYS A 32 1.34 -17.50 -13.14
N ASP A 33 0.16 -18.09 -13.00
CA ASP A 33 -0.79 -18.32 -14.08
C ASP A 33 -1.84 -17.20 -14.19
N ASP A 34 -1.80 -16.22 -13.28
CA ASP A 34 -2.68 -15.07 -13.29
C ASP A 34 -2.24 -14.03 -14.33
N LYS A 35 -3.19 -13.26 -14.84
CA LYS A 35 -2.86 -12.08 -15.66
C LYS A 35 -2.28 -10.96 -14.83
N ALA A 36 -2.76 -10.81 -13.61
CA ALA A 36 -2.30 -9.89 -12.59
C ALA A 36 -2.84 -10.35 -11.23
N PHE A 37 -2.15 -10.00 -10.16
CA PHE A 37 -2.57 -10.26 -8.78
C PHE A 37 -2.45 -8.99 -7.93
N CYS A 38 -3.25 -8.92 -6.87
CA CYS A 38 -3.16 -7.84 -5.88
C CYS A 38 -2.22 -8.22 -4.76
N MET A 39 -1.44 -7.25 -4.29
CA MET A 39 -0.57 -7.39 -3.11
C MET A 39 -0.81 -6.20 -2.18
N THR A 40 -0.84 -6.46 -0.88
CA THR A 40 -0.89 -5.41 0.13
C THR A 40 0.00 -5.76 1.33
N TYR A 41 0.40 -4.72 2.07
CA TYR A 41 0.99 -4.90 3.39
C TYR A 41 -0.12 -5.12 4.43
N GLY A 42 0.19 -5.86 5.51
CA GLY A 42 -0.80 -6.28 6.49
C GLY A 42 -1.16 -5.20 7.54
N ASP A 43 -0.53 -4.04 7.49
CA ASP A 43 -0.60 -2.96 8.49
C ASP A 43 -1.19 -1.65 7.95
N GLY A 44 -1.68 -1.63 6.73
CA GLY A 44 -2.33 -0.46 6.13
C GLY A 44 -3.83 -0.66 5.93
N VAL A 45 -4.64 0.30 6.38
CA VAL A 45 -6.09 0.30 6.21
C VAL A 45 -6.51 1.48 5.33
N ALA A 46 -7.39 1.25 4.34
CA ALA A 46 -7.80 2.29 3.40
C ALA A 46 -9.17 2.02 2.78
N ASP A 47 -9.84 3.07 2.30
CA ASP A 47 -11.09 3.00 1.53
C ASP A 47 -10.85 2.94 0.01
N ILE A 48 -9.75 2.27 -0.40
CA ILE A 48 -9.36 2.15 -1.81
C ILE A 48 -10.40 1.31 -2.57
N ASN A 49 -10.87 1.85 -3.69
CA ASN A 49 -11.69 1.07 -4.61
C ASN A 49 -10.79 0.11 -5.42
N ILE A 50 -10.68 -1.12 -4.93
CA ILE A 50 -9.84 -2.17 -5.53
C ILE A 50 -10.21 -2.46 -6.98
N LYS A 51 -11.51 -2.42 -7.32
CA LYS A 51 -11.96 -2.62 -8.69
C LYS A 51 -11.41 -1.55 -9.63
N LYS A 52 -11.49 -0.26 -9.24
CA LYS A 52 -10.91 0.83 -10.03
C LYS A 52 -9.40 0.73 -10.15
N LEU A 53 -8.71 0.31 -9.09
CA LEU A 53 -7.26 0.07 -9.09
C LEU A 53 -6.88 -1.03 -10.10
N ILE A 54 -7.61 -2.15 -10.13
CA ILE A 54 -7.40 -3.24 -11.08
C ILE A 54 -7.71 -2.79 -12.52
N ASP A 55 -8.80 -2.07 -12.73
CA ASP A 55 -9.18 -1.57 -14.05
C ASP A 55 -8.14 -0.57 -14.59
N PHE A 56 -7.59 0.28 -13.72
CA PHE A 56 -6.47 1.16 -14.06
C PHE A 56 -5.23 0.38 -14.46
N HIS A 57 -4.85 -0.64 -13.68
CA HIS A 57 -3.70 -1.50 -14.02
C HIS A 57 -3.87 -2.14 -15.41
N LYS A 58 -5.04 -2.68 -15.69
CA LYS A 58 -5.34 -3.30 -17.00
C LYS A 58 -5.27 -2.30 -18.15
N SER A 59 -5.59 -1.04 -17.91
CA SER A 59 -5.68 -0.02 -18.96
C SER A 59 -4.33 0.41 -19.54
N HIS A 60 -3.26 0.37 -18.73
CA HIS A 60 -1.95 0.86 -19.17
C HIS A 60 -0.97 -0.24 -19.64
N GLY A 61 -1.26 -1.50 -19.35
CA GLY A 61 -0.45 -2.65 -19.83
C GLY A 61 0.96 -2.75 -19.26
N LYS A 62 1.29 -2.01 -18.18
CA LYS A 62 2.59 -2.07 -17.51
C LYS A 62 2.63 -3.18 -16.46
N GLN A 63 3.83 -3.52 -15.97
CA GLN A 63 4.01 -4.67 -15.07
C GLN A 63 3.51 -4.40 -13.65
N ALA A 64 3.52 -3.16 -13.18
CA ALA A 64 3.13 -2.82 -11.82
C ALA A 64 2.33 -1.53 -11.72
N THR A 65 1.38 -1.52 -10.81
CA THR A 65 0.69 -0.34 -10.31
C THR A 65 0.86 -0.28 -8.81
N LEU A 66 1.33 0.83 -8.27
CA LEU A 66 1.26 1.12 -6.84
C LEU A 66 0.16 2.15 -6.58
N THR A 67 -0.45 2.08 -5.41
CA THR A 67 -1.32 3.14 -4.92
C THR A 67 -0.48 4.18 -4.20
N ALA A 68 -0.63 5.45 -4.63
CA ALA A 68 0.02 6.59 -4.01
C ALA A 68 -0.99 7.43 -3.24
N THR A 69 -0.65 7.83 -2.03
CA THR A 69 -1.49 8.67 -1.17
C THR A 69 -0.67 9.72 -0.45
N TYR A 70 -1.34 10.70 0.14
CA TYR A 70 -0.71 11.64 1.07
C TYR A 70 -0.66 11.01 2.47
N PRO A 71 0.50 11.04 3.15
CA PRO A 71 0.59 10.55 4.51
C PRO A 71 -0.32 11.38 5.45
N PRO A 72 -0.89 10.77 6.50
CA PRO A 72 -1.59 11.55 7.53
C PRO A 72 -0.61 12.52 8.19
N GLY A 73 -1.04 13.76 8.40
CA GLY A 73 -0.23 14.78 9.07
C GLY A 73 0.07 14.37 10.51
N ARG A 74 1.36 14.29 10.85
CA ARG A 74 1.82 13.93 12.21
C ARG A 74 2.27 15.16 13.01
N PHE A 75 2.68 16.22 12.33
CA PHE A 75 3.27 17.44 12.91
C PHE A 75 2.64 18.71 12.36
N GLY A 76 2.79 19.82 13.08
CA GLY A 76 2.48 21.14 12.57
C GLY A 76 3.51 21.56 11.51
N ALA A 77 3.03 22.07 10.38
CA ALA A 77 3.87 22.65 9.35
C ALA A 77 4.03 24.15 9.56
N LEU A 78 5.24 24.66 9.30
CA LEU A 78 5.60 26.06 9.44
C LEU A 78 6.06 26.61 8.10
N ASP A 79 5.53 27.74 7.70
CA ASP A 79 6.14 28.60 6.68
C ASP A 79 6.94 29.69 7.40
N ILE A 80 8.25 29.75 7.17
CA ILE A 80 9.17 30.63 7.90
C ILE A 80 9.89 31.54 6.92
N LYS A 81 9.84 32.84 7.18
CA LYS A 81 10.62 33.86 6.47
C LYS A 81 11.50 34.63 7.46
N VAL A 82 12.82 34.49 7.30
CA VAL A 82 13.82 35.15 8.16
C VAL A 82 13.50 35.06 9.64
N ASN A 83 13.36 33.82 10.17
CA ASN A 83 13.02 33.49 11.56
C ASN A 83 11.61 33.90 12.03
N GLN A 84 10.78 34.48 11.18
CA GLN A 84 9.39 34.76 11.48
C GLN A 84 8.49 33.72 10.87
N VAL A 85 7.62 33.10 11.70
CA VAL A 85 6.59 32.19 11.23
C VAL A 85 5.51 32.98 10.51
N GLN A 86 5.35 32.74 9.20
CA GLN A 86 4.35 33.37 8.35
C GLN A 86 3.03 32.61 8.38
N LYS A 87 3.11 31.26 8.45
CA LYS A 87 1.96 30.38 8.51
C LYS A 87 2.26 29.21 9.44
N PHE A 88 1.27 28.83 10.24
CA PHE A 88 1.24 27.60 11.00
C PHE A 88 0.02 26.79 10.57
N GLU A 89 0.18 25.53 10.28
CA GLU A 89 -0.89 24.62 9.92
C GLU A 89 -0.73 23.31 10.71
N GLU A 90 -1.70 23.02 11.57
CA GLU A 90 -1.66 21.83 12.39
C GLU A 90 -2.00 20.59 11.55
N LYS A 91 -1.07 19.65 11.50
CA LYS A 91 -1.22 18.33 10.83
C LYS A 91 -1.79 18.42 9.39
N PRO A 92 -1.18 19.22 8.50
CA PRO A 92 -1.62 19.23 7.12
C PRO A 92 -1.51 17.84 6.52
N LYS A 93 -2.37 17.51 5.57
CA LYS A 93 -2.24 16.26 4.81
C LYS A 93 -0.97 16.32 3.97
N GLY A 94 0.08 15.65 4.46
CA GLY A 94 1.38 15.58 3.81
C GLY A 94 2.06 16.95 3.65
N ASP A 95 3.35 16.93 3.48
CA ASP A 95 4.18 18.06 3.10
C ASP A 95 4.29 18.23 1.57
N GLY A 96 3.28 17.73 0.85
CA GLY A 96 3.18 17.78 -0.61
C GLY A 96 3.72 16.54 -1.35
N ALA A 97 4.38 15.61 -0.67
CA ALA A 97 4.88 14.39 -1.29
C ALA A 97 3.87 13.22 -1.18
N LEU A 98 3.63 12.56 -2.31
CA LEU A 98 2.91 11.29 -2.34
C LEU A 98 3.83 10.17 -1.86
N ILE A 99 3.27 9.24 -1.09
CA ILE A 99 3.98 8.05 -0.61
C ILE A 99 3.33 6.77 -1.15
N ASN A 100 4.05 5.66 -1.07
CA ASN A 100 3.52 4.33 -1.33
C ASN A 100 2.54 3.94 -0.21
N ALA A 101 1.29 3.70 -0.58
CA ALA A 101 0.22 3.31 0.34
C ALA A 101 0.22 1.80 0.68
N GLY A 102 1.12 1.01 0.09
CA GLY A 102 1.21 -0.43 0.34
C GLY A 102 0.19 -1.29 -0.40
N TYR A 103 -0.54 -0.76 -1.38
CA TYR A 103 -1.48 -1.50 -2.21
C TYR A 103 -0.99 -1.53 -3.66
N PHE A 104 -0.91 -2.73 -4.22
CA PHE A 104 -0.36 -2.95 -5.56
C PHE A 104 -1.26 -3.84 -6.41
N VAL A 105 -1.18 -3.65 -7.73
CA VAL A 105 -1.58 -4.65 -8.72
C VAL A 105 -0.35 -4.97 -9.57
N LEU A 106 -0.01 -6.23 -9.67
CA LEU A 106 1.25 -6.72 -10.20
C LEU A 106 1.05 -7.78 -11.27
N SER A 107 1.78 -7.71 -12.36
CA SER A 107 1.99 -8.84 -13.27
C SER A 107 2.92 -9.86 -12.61
N PRO A 108 2.69 -11.19 -12.76
CA PRO A 108 3.62 -12.21 -12.28
C PRO A 108 5.06 -12.04 -12.75
N LYS A 109 5.29 -11.36 -13.87
CA LYS A 109 6.64 -11.05 -14.41
C LYS A 109 7.51 -10.24 -13.44
N VAL A 110 6.92 -9.47 -12.54
CA VAL A 110 7.71 -8.69 -11.55
C VAL A 110 8.58 -9.57 -10.66
N ILE A 111 8.20 -10.86 -10.48
CA ILE A 111 8.94 -11.83 -9.68
C ILE A 111 10.34 -12.10 -10.24
N GLU A 112 10.54 -11.97 -11.55
CA GLU A 112 11.84 -12.15 -12.21
C GLU A 112 12.87 -11.11 -11.74
N ARG A 113 12.41 -9.96 -11.20
CA ARG A 113 13.25 -8.89 -10.65
C ARG A 113 13.74 -9.16 -9.23
N ILE A 114 13.27 -10.22 -8.60
CA ILE A 114 13.60 -10.57 -7.23
C ILE A 114 14.72 -11.60 -7.24
N SER A 115 15.92 -11.22 -6.78
CA SER A 115 17.09 -12.09 -6.80
C SER A 115 16.97 -13.24 -5.80
N GLY A 116 16.42 -13.02 -4.60
CA GLY A 116 16.30 -14.06 -3.56
C GLY A 116 15.63 -13.58 -2.28
N ASP A 117 15.76 -14.38 -1.23
CA ASP A 117 15.10 -14.17 0.06
C ASP A 117 15.47 -12.84 0.74
N SER A 118 16.69 -12.37 0.56
CA SER A 118 17.17 -11.10 1.14
C SER A 118 16.75 -9.86 0.37
N THR A 119 15.97 -10.00 -0.70
CA THR A 119 15.51 -8.88 -1.53
C THR A 119 14.31 -8.19 -0.88
N SER A 120 14.42 -6.90 -0.59
CA SER A 120 13.27 -6.05 -0.27
C SER A 120 12.58 -5.62 -1.56
N TRP A 121 11.26 -5.81 -1.63
CA TRP A 121 10.43 -5.41 -2.77
C TRP A 121 10.58 -3.92 -3.11
N GLU A 122 10.66 -3.07 -2.08
CA GLU A 122 10.72 -1.62 -2.14
C GLU A 122 12.05 -1.08 -2.67
N GLN A 123 13.08 -1.92 -2.72
CA GLN A 123 14.41 -1.53 -3.17
C GLN A 123 14.60 -1.80 -4.66
N GLU A 124 15.48 -2.74 -5.01
CA GLU A 124 15.86 -3.01 -6.40
C GLU A 124 14.68 -3.35 -7.32
N PRO A 125 13.71 -4.22 -6.94
CA PRO A 125 12.62 -4.54 -7.83
C PRO A 125 11.74 -3.34 -8.18
N LEU A 126 11.31 -2.56 -7.18
CA LEU A 126 10.42 -1.42 -7.40
C LEU A 126 11.14 -0.25 -8.07
N LYS A 127 12.42 0.00 -7.69
CA LYS A 127 13.27 0.99 -8.35
C LYS A 127 13.54 0.64 -9.81
N GLY A 128 13.81 -0.64 -10.10
CA GLY A 128 14.01 -1.12 -11.45
C GLY A 128 12.75 -0.97 -12.32
N LEU A 129 11.59 -1.32 -11.78
CA LEU A 129 10.30 -1.09 -12.47
C LEU A 129 10.08 0.38 -12.80
N ALA A 130 10.41 1.29 -11.88
CA ALA A 130 10.31 2.73 -12.09
C ALA A 130 11.28 3.21 -13.18
N ALA A 131 12.54 2.78 -13.13
CA ALA A 131 13.57 3.13 -14.11
C ALA A 131 13.23 2.66 -15.54
N ASP A 132 12.61 1.49 -15.65
CA ASP A 132 12.20 0.90 -16.94
C ASP A 132 10.86 1.45 -17.44
N GLY A 133 10.19 2.34 -16.71
CA GLY A 133 8.87 2.87 -17.06
C GLY A 133 7.75 1.82 -16.98
N GLU A 134 7.94 0.79 -16.14
CA GLU A 134 7.00 -0.31 -15.92
C GLU A 134 6.19 -0.19 -14.61
N LEU A 135 6.37 0.91 -13.88
CA LEU A 135 5.64 1.24 -12.65
C LEU A 135 4.71 2.42 -12.88
N MET A 136 3.42 2.22 -12.65
CA MET A 136 2.40 3.26 -12.71
C MET A 136 1.88 3.59 -11.31
N SER A 137 1.41 4.82 -11.13
CA SER A 137 0.85 5.30 -9.87
C SER A 137 -0.66 5.50 -10.00
N PHE A 138 -1.42 4.84 -9.12
CA PHE A 138 -2.85 5.11 -8.90
C PHE A 138 -3.01 6.03 -7.70
N LYS A 139 -3.44 7.27 -7.93
CA LYS A 139 -3.61 8.26 -6.86
C LYS A 139 -4.87 7.98 -6.05
N HIS A 140 -4.71 7.88 -4.74
CA HIS A 140 -5.78 7.72 -3.76
C HIS A 140 -5.85 8.96 -2.85
N GLU A 141 -7.01 9.60 -2.80
CA GLU A 141 -7.24 10.82 -2.04
C GLU A 141 -8.15 10.61 -0.81
N GLY A 142 -8.66 9.38 -0.65
CA GLY A 142 -9.53 8.99 0.44
C GLY A 142 -8.82 8.73 1.77
N PHE A 143 -9.40 7.86 2.56
CA PHE A 143 -8.84 7.45 3.84
C PHE A 143 -7.69 6.46 3.62
N TRP A 144 -6.59 6.70 4.30
CA TRP A 144 -5.49 5.77 4.42
C TRP A 144 -4.79 5.99 5.78
N GLN A 145 -4.58 4.91 6.53
CA GLN A 145 -3.93 4.94 7.83
C GLN A 145 -3.06 3.69 8.00
N PRO A 146 -1.74 3.84 8.26
CA PRO A 146 -0.90 2.72 8.68
C PRO A 146 -1.13 2.44 10.17
N MET A 147 -0.92 1.20 10.59
CA MET A 147 -0.97 0.77 11.99
C MET A 147 0.44 0.48 12.52
N ASP A 148 1.33 1.49 12.45
CA ASP A 148 2.74 1.36 12.85
C ASP A 148 2.95 1.51 14.36
N THR A 149 2.04 2.19 15.04
CA THR A 149 2.17 2.52 16.46
C THR A 149 0.91 2.17 17.23
N LEU A 150 1.03 2.04 18.57
CA LEU A 150 -0.11 1.83 19.45
C LEU A 150 -1.17 2.96 19.30
N ARG A 151 -0.72 4.19 19.04
CA ARG A 151 -1.62 5.32 18.80
C ARG A 151 -2.44 5.11 17.52
N ASP A 152 -1.81 4.61 16.45
CA ASP A 152 -2.50 4.33 15.20
C ASP A 152 -3.55 3.22 15.40
N LYS A 153 -3.19 2.16 16.14
CA LYS A 153 -4.14 1.09 16.52
C LYS A 153 -5.33 1.63 17.29
N ILE A 154 -5.11 2.42 18.35
CA ILE A 154 -6.18 3.00 19.15
C ILE A 154 -7.10 3.85 18.28
N PHE A 155 -6.53 4.68 17.40
CA PHE A 155 -7.31 5.52 16.49
C PHE A 155 -8.20 4.68 15.54
N LEU A 156 -7.67 3.58 14.99
CA LEU A 156 -8.44 2.68 14.12
C LEU A 156 -9.53 1.94 14.91
N ASP A 157 -9.23 1.47 16.13
CA ASP A 157 -10.22 0.82 17.01
C ASP A 157 -11.37 1.79 17.35
N GLU A 158 -11.07 3.05 17.70
CA GLU A 158 -12.06 4.08 17.99
C GLU A 158 -13.00 4.36 16.80
N LEU A 159 -12.46 4.39 15.58
CA LEU A 159 -13.26 4.55 14.36
C LEU A 159 -14.22 3.37 14.16
N LEU A 160 -13.76 2.16 14.43
CA LEU A 160 -14.56 0.95 14.31
C LEU A 160 -15.68 0.91 15.38
N GLU A 161 -15.34 1.20 16.64
CA GLU A 161 -16.29 1.23 17.76
C GLU A 161 -17.39 2.30 17.58
N GLN A 162 -17.05 3.41 16.91
CA GLN A 162 -17.98 4.49 16.62
C GLN A 162 -18.80 4.26 15.32
N GLU A 163 -18.64 3.12 14.66
CA GLU A 163 -19.28 2.83 13.37
C GLU A 163 -18.95 3.89 12.29
N LYS A 164 -17.72 4.45 12.34
CA LYS A 164 -17.21 5.48 11.43
C LYS A 164 -16.01 5.01 10.60
N ALA A 165 -15.80 3.69 10.52
CA ALA A 165 -14.68 3.08 9.82
C ALA A 165 -14.81 3.30 8.28
N PRO A 166 -14.00 4.19 7.66
CA PRO A 166 -14.19 4.53 6.23
C PRO A 166 -13.84 3.36 5.29
N TRP A 167 -13.10 2.38 5.78
CA TRP A 167 -12.71 1.19 5.02
C TRP A 167 -13.78 0.09 4.98
N GLU A 168 -14.82 0.17 5.81
CA GLU A 168 -15.96 -0.75 5.73
C GLU A 168 -16.86 -0.34 4.56
N LEU A 169 -16.49 -0.79 3.35
CA LEU A 169 -17.19 -0.46 2.10
C LEU A 169 -18.21 -1.53 1.68
N TRP A 170 -18.43 -2.52 2.52
CA TRP A 170 -19.38 -3.64 2.29
C TRP A 170 -20.49 -3.61 3.35
N ASP A 171 -21.68 -3.98 2.92
CA ASP A 171 -22.88 -4.13 3.77
C ASP A 171 -22.89 -5.46 4.54
#